data_147431dd736bbbd23b85413857910fe3
#
_entry.id   147431dd736bbbd23b85413857910fe3
#
_cell.length_a   1.000
_cell.length_b   1.000
_cell.length_c   1.000
_cell.angle_alpha   90.00
_cell.angle_beta   90.00
_cell.angle_gamma   90.00
#
_symmetry.space_group_name_H-M   'P 1'
#
loop_
_entity.id
_entity.type
_entity.pdbx_description
1 polymer ?
#
loop_
_entity_poly.entity_id
_entity_poly.type
_entity_poly.pdbx_seq_one_letter_code
_entity_poly.pdbx_strand_id
1 'polypeptide(L)'
;MERRIAASPPGLCPVDMALNFLNLCQAQTCGKCVPCRIGLAQLSNMIREVLDGEPSIGILRRIENTAQVIVDTADCAIGIDAANLVLMGLKGFRDDYEEHILHHRCLGSLRNPVPCVALCPAGVDIPGYISLVNEGRCADAVRLIRKDNPFPTACAYICEHP
;
A
#
# COMPACT_ATOMS: atom_id res chain seq x y z
N MET A 1 4.41 -14.46 -12.50
CA MET A 1 2.98 -14.15 -12.46
C MET A 1 2.23 -15.04 -11.47
N GLU A 2 2.36 -16.37 -11.55
CA GLU A 2 1.70 -17.33 -10.65
C GLU A 2 2.00 -17.12 -9.15
N ARG A 3 3.24 -16.77 -8.78
CA ARG A 3 3.60 -16.49 -7.38
C ARG A 3 2.92 -15.26 -6.80
N ARG A 4 2.59 -14.25 -7.63
CA ARG A 4 1.84 -13.07 -7.20
C ARG A 4 0.39 -13.41 -6.89
N ILE A 5 -0.23 -14.26 -7.69
CA ILE A 5 -1.61 -14.70 -7.49
C ILE A 5 -1.75 -15.49 -6.19
N ALA A 6 -0.75 -16.33 -5.86
CA ALA A 6 -0.77 -17.14 -4.64
C ALA A 6 -0.46 -16.31 -3.36
N ALA A 7 0.34 -15.24 -3.48
CA ALA A 7 0.83 -14.47 -2.34
C ALA A 7 0.05 -13.18 -2.07
N SER A 8 -0.66 -12.65 -3.06
CA SER A 8 -1.48 -11.44 -2.90
C SER A 8 -2.78 -11.60 -3.68
N PRO A 9 -3.94 -11.51 -3.03
CA PRO A 9 -5.22 -11.51 -3.71
C PRO A 9 -5.29 -10.40 -4.76
N PRO A 10 -5.97 -10.63 -5.90
CA PRO A 10 -6.14 -9.62 -6.93
C PRO A 10 -6.75 -8.33 -6.34
N GLY A 11 -6.18 -7.19 -6.70
CA GLY A 11 -6.67 -5.87 -6.28
C GLY A 11 -6.15 -5.36 -4.94
N LEU A 12 -5.39 -6.18 -4.18
CA LEU A 12 -4.75 -5.71 -2.96
C LEU A 12 -3.30 -5.30 -3.21
N CYS A 13 -2.87 -4.25 -2.53
CA CYS A 13 -1.49 -3.80 -2.56
C CYS A 13 -0.61 -4.75 -1.71
N PRO A 14 0.42 -5.39 -2.30
CA PRO A 14 1.28 -6.29 -1.54
C PRO A 14 2.13 -5.57 -0.48
N VAL A 15 2.41 -4.28 -0.68
CA VAL A 15 3.15 -3.45 0.30
C VAL A 15 2.28 -3.17 1.52
N ASP A 16 1.01 -2.80 1.30
CA ASP A 16 0.04 -2.59 2.38
C ASP A 16 -0.27 -3.89 3.14
N MET A 17 -0.39 -5.01 2.42
CA MET A 17 -0.54 -6.32 3.07
C MET A 17 0.63 -6.65 3.99
N ALA A 18 1.87 -6.37 3.56
CA ALA A 18 3.05 -6.58 4.39
C ALA A 18 3.01 -5.71 5.65
N LEU A 19 2.60 -4.44 5.52
CA LEU A 19 2.44 -3.54 6.67
C LEU A 19 1.37 -4.03 7.65
N ASN A 20 0.21 -4.44 7.15
CA ASN A 20 -0.89 -4.94 7.98
C ASN A 20 -0.48 -6.21 8.75
N PHE A 21 0.23 -7.12 8.09
CA PHE A 21 0.75 -8.30 8.77
C PHE A 21 1.80 -7.97 9.84
N LEU A 22 2.72 -7.02 9.56
CA LEU A 22 3.67 -6.54 10.56
C LEU A 22 2.97 -5.94 11.77
N ASN A 23 1.94 -5.12 11.56
CA ASN A 23 1.17 -4.52 12.65
C ASN A 23 0.47 -5.60 13.49
N LEU A 24 -0.08 -6.63 12.84
CA LEU A 24 -0.68 -7.78 13.52
C LEU A 24 0.37 -8.53 14.38
N CYS A 25 1.53 -8.84 13.81
CA CYS A 25 2.61 -9.49 14.54
C CYS A 25 3.12 -8.62 15.69
N GLN A 26 3.25 -7.31 15.48
CA GLN A 26 3.68 -6.37 16.52
C GLN A 26 2.69 -6.31 17.68
N ALA A 27 1.39 -6.36 17.43
CA ALA A 27 0.36 -6.43 18.48
C ALA A 27 0.43 -7.73 19.30
N GLN A 28 0.95 -8.81 18.73
CA GLN A 28 1.05 -10.12 19.35
C GLN A 28 2.43 -10.39 20.00
N THR A 29 3.39 -9.48 19.87
CA THR A 29 4.72 -9.67 20.44
C THR A 29 4.68 -9.65 21.96
N CYS A 30 5.48 -10.52 22.59
CA CYS A 30 5.67 -10.49 24.05
C CYS A 30 6.62 -9.35 24.52
N GLY A 31 7.28 -8.65 23.60
CA GLY A 31 8.20 -7.53 23.88
C GLY A 31 9.54 -7.93 24.54
N LYS A 32 9.83 -9.22 24.70
CA LYS A 32 11.04 -9.72 25.38
C LYS A 32 12.31 -9.40 24.60
N CYS A 33 12.38 -9.80 23.33
CA CYS A 33 13.60 -9.61 22.53
C CYS A 33 13.61 -8.27 21.80
N VAL A 34 14.81 -7.71 21.60
CA VAL A 34 15.02 -6.42 20.92
C VAL A 34 14.55 -6.45 19.47
N PRO A 35 14.80 -7.51 18.68
CA PRO A 35 14.33 -7.58 17.29
C PRO A 35 12.83 -7.38 17.14
N CYS A 36 11.99 -7.97 17.99
CA CYS A 36 10.55 -7.74 17.96
C CYS A 36 10.19 -6.34 18.48
N ARG A 37 10.71 -5.97 19.66
CA ARG A 37 10.31 -4.72 20.32
C ARG A 37 10.65 -3.46 19.53
N ILE A 38 11.83 -3.42 18.91
CA ILE A 38 12.33 -2.25 18.17
C ILE A 38 12.34 -2.51 16.67
N GLY A 39 12.83 -3.67 16.23
CA GLY A 39 13.03 -3.98 14.82
C GLY A 39 11.73 -4.02 14.02
N LEU A 40 10.65 -4.63 14.53
CA LEU A 40 9.37 -4.65 13.83
C LEU A 40 8.76 -3.26 13.71
N ALA A 41 8.90 -2.40 14.73
CA ALA A 41 8.43 -1.02 14.68
C ALA A 41 9.19 -0.21 13.62
N GLN A 42 10.52 -0.34 13.56
CA GLN A 42 11.35 0.30 12.54
C GLN A 42 10.99 -0.20 11.14
N LEU A 43 10.79 -1.50 10.98
CA LEU A 43 10.40 -2.10 9.71
C LEU A 43 9.03 -1.59 9.23
N SER A 44 8.05 -1.51 10.14
CA SER A 44 6.73 -0.93 9.84
C SER A 44 6.82 0.53 9.42
N ASN A 45 7.64 1.35 10.09
CA ASN A 45 7.82 2.76 9.74
C ASN A 45 8.46 2.91 8.34
N MET A 46 9.48 2.12 8.03
CA MET A 46 10.11 2.14 6.69
C MET A 46 9.14 1.73 5.58
N ILE A 47 8.23 0.77 5.83
CA ILE A 47 7.20 0.39 4.85
C ILE A 47 6.15 1.50 4.71
N ARG A 48 5.79 2.22 5.78
CA ARG A 48 4.94 3.42 5.69
C ARG A 48 5.59 4.52 4.85
N GLU A 49 6.88 4.81 5.03
CA GLU A 49 7.61 5.78 4.19
C GLU A 49 7.48 5.42 2.69
N VAL A 50 7.49 4.12 2.34
CA VAL A 50 7.28 3.67 0.96
C VAL A 50 5.84 3.91 0.51
N LEU A 51 4.84 3.62 1.34
CA LEU A 51 3.42 3.81 1.01
C LEU A 51 3.04 5.29 0.90
N ASP A 52 3.61 6.13 1.78
CA ASP A 52 3.36 7.58 1.81
C ASP A 52 4.09 8.31 0.66
N GLY A 53 4.99 7.62 -0.06
CA GLY A 53 5.72 8.17 -1.20
C GLY A 53 6.84 9.14 -0.81
N GLU A 54 7.28 9.13 0.45
CA GLU A 54 8.41 9.94 0.95
C GLU A 54 9.60 9.06 1.37
N PRO A 55 10.11 8.21 0.47
CA PRO A 55 11.16 7.25 0.84
C PRO A 55 12.51 7.94 1.03
N SER A 56 13.18 7.57 2.11
CA SER A 56 14.59 7.92 2.29
C SER A 56 15.49 7.18 1.30
N ILE A 57 16.65 7.78 0.98
CA ILE A 57 17.62 7.19 0.03
C ILE A 57 17.97 5.76 0.47
N GLY A 58 17.84 4.81 -0.47
CA GLY A 58 18.16 3.40 -0.25
C GLY A 58 17.22 2.66 0.70
N ILE A 59 15.96 3.11 0.84
CA ILE A 59 14.96 2.55 1.74
C ILE A 59 14.78 1.03 1.56
N LEU A 60 14.72 0.54 0.33
CA LEU A 60 14.53 -0.91 0.06
C LEU A 60 15.67 -1.75 0.64
N ARG A 61 16.91 -1.29 0.50
CA ARG A 61 18.07 -1.98 1.08
C ARG A 61 18.04 -1.94 2.61
N ARG A 62 17.58 -0.84 3.19
CA ARG A 62 17.42 -0.72 4.65
C ARG A 62 16.35 -1.66 5.16
N ILE A 63 15.20 -1.77 4.48
CA ILE A 63 14.13 -2.72 4.79
C ILE A 63 14.67 -4.15 4.75
N GLU A 64 15.37 -4.52 3.65
CA GLU A 64 15.96 -5.84 3.46
C GLU A 64 16.94 -6.19 4.59
N ASN A 65 17.90 -5.29 4.88
CA ASN A 65 18.88 -5.51 5.94
C ASN A 65 18.22 -5.62 7.32
N THR A 66 17.27 -4.74 7.64
CA THR A 66 16.57 -4.77 8.93
C THR A 66 15.76 -6.05 9.09
N ALA A 67 15.03 -6.46 8.03
CA ALA A 67 14.28 -7.70 8.05
C ALA A 67 15.20 -8.92 8.22
N GLN A 68 16.34 -8.95 7.53
CA GLN A 68 17.31 -10.04 7.66
C GLN A 68 17.87 -10.11 9.09
N VAL A 69 18.25 -8.98 9.69
CA VAL A 69 18.71 -8.94 11.08
C VAL A 69 17.64 -9.47 12.04
N ILE A 70 16.37 -9.14 11.83
CA ILE A 70 15.29 -9.67 12.67
C ILE A 70 15.17 -11.19 12.52
N VAL A 71 15.23 -11.73 11.29
CA VAL A 71 15.20 -13.18 11.05
C VAL A 71 16.34 -13.89 11.78
N ASP A 72 17.55 -13.31 11.74
CA ASP A 72 18.75 -13.94 12.29
C ASP A 72 18.84 -13.82 13.82
N THR A 73 18.11 -12.89 14.45
CA THR A 73 18.28 -12.56 15.87
C THR A 73 17.01 -12.67 16.72
N ALA A 74 15.83 -12.90 16.11
CA ALA A 74 14.60 -13.06 16.87
C ALA A 74 14.52 -14.43 17.56
N ASP A 75 14.04 -14.43 18.81
CA ASP A 75 13.98 -15.65 19.63
C ASP A 75 12.80 -16.59 19.28
N CYS A 76 11.82 -16.13 18.50
CA CYS A 76 10.60 -16.90 18.24
C CYS A 76 10.00 -16.64 16.85
N ALA A 77 9.09 -17.51 16.46
CA ALA A 77 8.42 -17.49 15.15
C ALA A 77 7.75 -16.15 14.82
N ILE A 78 7.14 -15.45 15.78
CA ILE A 78 6.42 -14.19 15.49
C ILE A 78 7.35 -13.16 14.84
N GLY A 79 8.56 -12.94 15.37
CA GLY A 79 9.52 -12.02 14.77
C GLY A 79 10.07 -12.53 13.45
N ILE A 80 10.41 -13.82 13.41
CA ILE A 80 10.98 -14.48 12.22
C ILE A 80 9.97 -14.46 11.06
N ASP A 81 8.73 -14.86 11.29
CA ASP A 81 7.71 -14.92 10.24
C ASP A 81 7.30 -13.53 9.75
N ALA A 82 7.21 -12.55 10.66
CA ALA A 82 6.95 -11.17 10.31
C ALA A 82 8.00 -10.60 9.34
N ALA A 83 9.27 -10.79 9.65
CA ALA A 83 10.39 -10.33 8.83
C ALA A 83 10.53 -11.13 7.52
N ASN A 84 10.32 -12.45 7.55
CA ASN A 84 10.33 -13.30 6.36
C ASN A 84 9.24 -12.90 5.36
N LEU A 85 8.04 -12.54 5.83
CA LEU A 85 6.99 -12.08 4.93
C LEU A 85 7.41 -10.82 4.17
N VAL A 86 8.08 -9.88 4.85
CA VAL A 86 8.60 -8.66 4.21
C VAL A 86 9.67 -9.00 3.19
N LEU A 87 10.63 -9.88 3.52
CA LEU A 87 11.65 -10.34 2.57
C LEU A 87 11.07 -11.03 1.35
N MET A 88 10.07 -11.89 1.55
CA MET A 88 9.34 -12.53 0.44
C MET A 88 8.58 -11.50 -0.40
N GLY A 89 7.95 -10.52 0.26
CA GLY A 89 7.27 -9.40 -0.40
C GLY A 89 8.21 -8.59 -1.28
N LEU A 90 9.35 -8.16 -0.75
CA LEU A 90 10.39 -7.45 -1.50
C LEU A 90 10.91 -8.26 -2.69
N LYS A 91 11.14 -9.55 -2.50
CA LYS A 91 11.64 -10.43 -3.57
C LYS A 91 10.58 -10.70 -4.65
N GLY A 92 9.31 -10.86 -4.26
CA GLY A 92 8.22 -11.23 -5.16
C GLY A 92 7.54 -10.05 -5.85
N PHE A 93 7.52 -8.89 -5.22
CA PHE A 93 6.75 -7.71 -5.62
C PHE A 93 7.61 -6.44 -5.69
N ARG A 94 8.88 -6.57 -6.03
CA ARG A 94 9.83 -5.45 -6.06
C ARG A 94 9.33 -4.29 -6.90
N ASP A 95 8.71 -4.59 -8.04
CA ASP A 95 8.13 -3.59 -8.94
C ASP A 95 7.04 -2.75 -8.24
N ASP A 96 6.23 -3.38 -7.34
CA ASP A 96 5.19 -2.67 -6.59
C ASP A 96 5.81 -1.69 -5.59
N TYR A 97 6.90 -2.07 -4.91
CA TYR A 97 7.64 -1.17 -4.03
C TYR A 97 8.27 -0.01 -4.79
N GLU A 98 8.91 -0.29 -5.94
CA GLU A 98 9.54 0.72 -6.79
C GLU A 98 8.51 1.70 -7.38
N GLU A 99 7.32 1.24 -7.78
CA GLU A 99 6.24 2.11 -8.27
C GLU A 99 5.70 3.05 -7.18
N HIS A 100 5.58 2.58 -5.92
CA HIS A 100 5.24 3.46 -4.81
C HIS A 100 6.28 4.54 -4.59
N ILE A 101 7.57 4.20 -4.72
CA ILE A 101 8.70 5.13 -4.51
C ILE A 101 8.82 6.14 -5.65
N LEU A 102 8.73 5.68 -6.91
CA LEU A 102 9.04 6.51 -8.08
C LEU A 102 7.85 7.31 -8.59
N HIS A 103 6.66 6.73 -8.51
CA HIS A 103 5.47 7.28 -9.16
C HIS A 103 4.31 7.54 -8.20
N HIS A 104 4.48 7.29 -6.90
CA HIS A 104 3.45 7.46 -5.85
C HIS A 104 2.12 6.76 -6.20
N ARG A 105 2.20 5.57 -6.77
CA ARG A 105 1.02 4.81 -7.21
C ARG A 105 1.16 3.31 -6.95
N CYS A 106 0.03 2.65 -6.78
CA CYS A 106 -0.05 1.22 -6.55
C CYS A 106 -0.34 0.46 -7.86
N LEU A 107 0.50 -0.52 -8.24
CA LEU A 107 0.25 -1.39 -9.39
C LEU A 107 -1.00 -2.25 -9.22
N GLY A 108 -1.35 -2.63 -8.00
CA GLY A 108 -2.57 -3.37 -7.69
C GLY A 108 -3.83 -2.63 -8.10
N SER A 109 -3.90 -1.33 -7.84
CA SER A 109 -5.02 -0.48 -8.23
C SER A 109 -5.12 -0.28 -9.75
N LEU A 110 -3.98 -0.28 -10.45
CA LEU A 110 -3.94 -0.16 -11.91
C LEU A 110 -4.37 -1.45 -12.62
N ARG A 111 -4.10 -2.61 -12.03
CA ARG A 111 -4.41 -3.91 -12.64
C ARG A 111 -5.85 -4.36 -12.41
N ASN A 112 -6.45 -3.92 -11.34
CA ASN A 112 -7.86 -4.14 -10.99
C ASN A 112 -8.50 -2.81 -10.61
N PRO A 113 -8.79 -1.95 -11.59
CA PRO A 113 -9.50 -0.72 -11.30
C PRO A 113 -10.84 -1.06 -10.64
N VAL A 114 -11.20 -0.32 -9.59
CA VAL A 114 -12.53 -0.47 -8.98
C VAL A 114 -13.60 -0.30 -10.05
N PRO A 115 -14.70 -1.09 -10.00
CA PRO A 115 -15.69 -1.10 -11.08
C PRO A 115 -16.19 0.28 -11.49
N CYS A 116 -16.40 1.17 -10.52
CA CYS A 116 -16.86 2.54 -10.80
C CYS A 116 -15.85 3.37 -11.63
N VAL A 117 -14.54 3.16 -11.46
CA VAL A 117 -13.50 3.80 -12.28
C VAL A 117 -13.41 3.12 -13.66
N ALA A 118 -13.44 1.78 -13.69
CA ALA A 118 -13.34 1.01 -14.93
C ALA A 118 -14.51 1.25 -15.88
N LEU A 119 -15.71 1.46 -15.34
CA LEU A 119 -16.92 1.72 -16.10
C LEU A 119 -17.11 3.20 -16.47
N CYS A 120 -16.32 4.11 -15.89
CA CYS A 120 -16.38 5.53 -16.20
C CYS A 120 -15.70 5.82 -17.55
N PRO A 121 -16.42 6.29 -18.60
CA PRO A 121 -15.80 6.60 -19.89
C PRO A 121 -14.75 7.72 -19.83
N ALA A 122 -14.89 8.62 -18.84
CA ALA A 122 -13.94 9.71 -18.61
C ALA A 122 -12.77 9.32 -17.70
N GLY A 123 -12.78 8.12 -17.11
CA GLY A 123 -11.73 7.65 -16.22
C GLY A 123 -11.57 8.47 -14.93
N VAL A 124 -12.66 9.10 -14.45
CA VAL A 124 -12.62 9.94 -13.23
C VAL A 124 -12.20 9.12 -12.02
N ASP A 125 -11.30 9.67 -11.21
CA ASP A 125 -10.90 9.08 -9.93
C ASP A 125 -12.04 9.21 -8.90
N ILE A 126 -12.97 8.26 -8.96
CA ILE A 126 -14.17 8.24 -8.12
C ILE A 126 -13.83 8.00 -6.64
N PRO A 127 -12.99 7.01 -6.28
CA PRO A 127 -12.57 6.83 -4.88
C PRO A 127 -11.88 8.07 -4.31
N GLY A 128 -11.03 8.72 -5.09
CA GLY A 128 -10.31 9.91 -4.67
C GLY A 128 -11.24 11.07 -4.32
N TYR A 129 -12.22 11.41 -5.18
CA TYR A 129 -13.13 12.52 -4.84
C TYR A 129 -14.08 12.16 -3.70
N ILE A 130 -14.50 10.91 -3.55
CA ILE A 130 -15.33 10.46 -2.43
C ILE A 130 -14.55 10.63 -1.10
N SER A 131 -13.27 10.25 -1.08
CA SER A 131 -12.41 10.45 0.10
C SER A 131 -12.32 11.94 0.48
N LEU A 132 -12.07 12.81 -0.50
CA LEU A 132 -12.01 14.25 -0.27
C LEU A 132 -13.34 14.84 0.24
N VAL A 133 -14.47 14.35 -0.26
CA VAL A 133 -15.80 14.74 0.25
C VAL A 133 -15.98 14.29 1.70
N ASN A 134 -15.56 13.07 2.03
CA ASN A 134 -15.64 12.54 3.39
C ASN A 134 -14.77 13.33 4.37
N GLU A 135 -13.65 13.90 3.91
CA GLU A 135 -12.78 14.80 4.67
C GLU A 135 -13.34 16.25 4.76
N GLY A 136 -14.49 16.54 4.14
CA GLY A 136 -15.06 17.91 4.06
C GLY A 136 -14.38 18.82 3.04
N ARG A 137 -13.48 18.33 2.22
CA ARG A 137 -12.70 19.06 1.21
C ARG A 137 -13.39 19.11 -0.15
N CYS A 138 -14.65 19.56 -0.18
CA CYS A 138 -15.48 19.55 -1.38
C CYS A 138 -14.87 20.34 -2.56
N ALA A 139 -14.16 21.44 -2.29
CA ALA A 139 -13.51 22.24 -3.35
C ALA A 139 -12.40 21.44 -4.05
N ASP A 140 -11.63 20.65 -3.32
CA ASP A 140 -10.57 19.81 -3.88
C ASP A 140 -11.16 18.60 -4.62
N ALA A 141 -12.25 18.02 -4.11
CA ALA A 141 -13.00 16.98 -4.80
C ALA A 141 -13.48 17.44 -6.20
N VAL A 142 -14.04 18.66 -6.29
CA VAL A 142 -14.47 19.24 -7.59
C VAL A 142 -13.27 19.48 -8.50
N ARG A 143 -12.13 19.92 -7.99
CA ARG A 143 -10.90 20.08 -8.79
C ARG A 143 -10.42 18.74 -9.34
N LEU A 144 -10.45 17.68 -8.50
CA LEU A 144 -10.06 16.33 -8.92
C LEU A 144 -10.97 15.82 -10.05
N ILE A 145 -12.29 15.93 -9.90
CA ILE A 145 -13.24 15.52 -10.93
C ILE A 145 -13.00 16.30 -12.25
N ARG A 146 -12.77 17.60 -12.16
CA ARG A 146 -12.58 18.48 -13.35
C ARG A 146 -11.29 18.22 -14.11
N LYS A 147 -10.35 17.49 -13.52
CA LYS A 147 -9.14 17.06 -14.21
C LYS A 147 -9.46 16.19 -15.43
N ASP A 148 -10.44 15.28 -15.29
CA ASP A 148 -10.78 14.28 -16.29
C ASP A 148 -12.18 14.54 -16.91
N ASN A 149 -13.04 15.28 -16.20
CA ASN A 149 -14.40 15.61 -16.63
C ASN A 149 -14.69 17.11 -16.47
N PRO A 150 -14.68 17.90 -17.56
CA PRO A 150 -14.93 19.35 -17.50
C PRO A 150 -16.38 19.71 -17.15
N PHE A 151 -17.34 18.79 -17.31
CA PHE A 151 -18.77 19.00 -17.08
C PHE A 151 -19.35 18.05 -16.01
N PRO A 152 -18.85 18.09 -14.76
CA PRO A 152 -19.26 17.14 -13.72
C PRO A 152 -20.76 17.22 -13.38
N THR A 153 -21.35 18.40 -13.48
CA THR A 153 -22.77 18.61 -13.21
C THR A 153 -23.66 17.85 -14.21
N ALA A 154 -23.29 17.83 -15.48
CA ALA A 154 -24.04 17.05 -16.48
C ALA A 154 -23.99 15.55 -16.13
N CYS A 155 -22.82 15.01 -15.82
CA CYS A 155 -22.68 13.61 -15.39
C CYS A 155 -23.50 13.31 -14.15
N ALA A 156 -23.57 14.22 -13.17
CA ALA A 156 -24.36 14.00 -11.94
C ALA A 156 -25.87 13.79 -12.21
N TYR A 157 -26.38 14.34 -13.32
CA TYR A 157 -27.80 14.20 -13.69
C TYR A 157 -28.08 13.05 -14.65
N ILE A 158 -27.12 12.63 -15.47
CA ILE A 158 -27.35 11.68 -16.56
C ILE A 158 -26.56 10.37 -16.42
N CYS A 159 -25.68 10.25 -15.43
CA CYS A 159 -24.90 9.02 -15.23
C CYS A 159 -25.82 7.88 -14.78
N GLU A 160 -25.82 6.79 -15.54
CA GLU A 160 -26.60 5.57 -15.24
C GLU A 160 -25.80 4.59 -14.34
N HIS A 161 -24.56 4.91 -14.01
CA HIS A 161 -23.70 4.13 -13.10
C HIS A 161 -23.72 4.76 -11.73
N PRO A 162 -24.43 4.15 -10.74
CA PRO A 162 -24.50 4.66 -9.37
C PRO A 162 -23.19 4.44 -8.61
#